data_8fa90136fa0d551aeeb9acc090d2c9a8
#
_entry.id   8fa90136fa0d551aeeb9acc090d2c9a8
#
_cell.length_a   1.000
_cell.length_b   1.000
_cell.length_c   1.000
_cell.angle_alpha   90.00
_cell.angle_beta   90.00
_cell.angle_gamma   90.00
#
_symmetry.space_group_name_H-M   'P 1'
#
loop_
_entity.id
_entity.type
_entity.pdbx_description
1 polymer ?
#
loop_
_entity_poly.entity_id
_entity_poly.type
_entity_poly.pdbx_seq_one_letter_code
_entity_poly.pdbx_strand_id
1 'polypeptide(L)'
;MQTTNLAKIVAAAALVAVPLAISSISVAQAPPPRPPPIMAPSIPPAHLLDLMTAQGSAALGAQWRVSDVKIVEVPAIQGAMPQYKTTYNIEPKAGSTDFDDSKWPVIEPKDLAARRSGGHVAFMWYRSPLTIPAKIGEFDPSGAVAVLSVTVDDYAEVWVNGAIPGRSGYPSPATIQGHNMPQRVVLSTSVKAGDKFQIAVFGINGPISMAPANTVWFREAKMEFYK
;
A
#
# COMPACT_ATOMS: atom_id res chain seq x y z
N MET A 1 -85.65 47.83 -30.33
CA MET A 1 -84.43 47.84 -31.15
C MET A 1 -83.30 47.56 -30.16
N GLN A 2 -82.79 46.32 -30.14
CA GLN A 2 -81.66 45.95 -29.37
C GLN A 2 -80.59 45.39 -30.33
N THR A 3 -79.47 46.04 -30.35
CA THR A 3 -78.30 45.64 -31.16
C THR A 3 -77.41 44.77 -30.33
N THR A 4 -77.27 43.53 -30.71
CA THR A 4 -76.35 42.50 -30.11
C THR A 4 -74.96 42.68 -30.63
N ASN A 5 -73.98 42.95 -29.78
CA ASN A 5 -72.55 42.95 -30.06
C ASN A 5 -72.00 41.55 -29.92
N LEU A 6 -71.48 40.99 -31.04
CA LEU A 6 -70.68 39.75 -31.07
C LEU A 6 -69.23 40.09 -30.72
N ALA A 7 -68.78 39.62 -29.59
CA ALA A 7 -67.33 39.65 -29.24
C ALA A 7 -66.63 38.45 -29.85
N LYS A 8 -65.64 38.71 -30.71
CA LYS A 8 -64.76 37.67 -31.25
C LYS A 8 -63.70 37.29 -30.21
N ILE A 9 -63.72 36.07 -29.77
CA ILE A 9 -62.68 35.47 -28.94
C ILE A 9 -61.58 34.98 -29.86
N VAL A 10 -60.39 35.60 -29.80
CA VAL A 10 -59.17 35.10 -30.47
C VAL A 10 -58.46 34.23 -29.46
N ALA A 11 -58.42 32.93 -29.66
CA ALA A 11 -57.64 32.00 -28.90
C ALA A 11 -56.17 32.00 -29.38
N ALA A 12 -55.26 32.52 -28.57
CA ALA A 12 -53.83 32.44 -28.80
C ALA A 12 -53.29 31.08 -28.28
N ALA A 13 -52.90 30.23 -29.19
CA ALA A 13 -52.23 28.98 -28.86
C ALA A 13 -50.75 29.26 -28.55
N ALA A 14 -50.36 29.18 -27.26
CA ALA A 14 -48.95 29.25 -26.86
C ALA A 14 -48.25 27.90 -27.10
N LEU A 15 -47.38 27.83 -28.07
CA LEU A 15 -46.44 26.71 -28.22
C LEU A 15 -45.44 26.73 -27.08
N VAL A 16 -45.50 25.81 -26.15
CA VAL A 16 -44.47 25.55 -25.15
C VAL A 16 -43.41 24.67 -25.80
N ALA A 17 -42.29 25.26 -26.15
CA ALA A 17 -41.11 24.53 -26.57
C ALA A 17 -40.42 23.91 -25.33
N VAL A 18 -40.50 22.60 -25.18
CA VAL A 18 -39.76 21.84 -24.14
C VAL A 18 -38.35 21.63 -24.66
N PRO A 19 -37.29 22.16 -24.02
CA PRO A 19 -35.94 21.85 -24.43
C PRO A 19 -35.64 20.36 -24.10
N LEU A 20 -35.36 19.57 -25.13
CA LEU A 20 -34.74 18.24 -24.95
C LEU A 20 -33.33 18.43 -24.41
N ALA A 21 -33.15 18.21 -23.11
CA ALA A 21 -31.81 18.09 -22.53
C ALA A 21 -31.20 16.77 -23.02
N ILE A 22 -30.30 16.84 -24.00
CA ILE A 22 -29.46 15.71 -24.41
C ILE A 22 -28.42 15.54 -23.28
N SER A 23 -28.70 14.62 -22.37
CA SER A 23 -27.71 14.18 -21.38
C SER A 23 -26.60 13.45 -22.13
N SER A 24 -25.46 14.14 -22.33
CA SER A 24 -24.24 13.51 -22.80
C SER A 24 -23.79 12.47 -21.77
N ILE A 25 -23.95 11.18 -22.11
CA ILE A 25 -23.39 10.09 -21.34
C ILE A 25 -21.87 10.21 -21.48
N SER A 26 -21.22 10.72 -20.46
CA SER A 26 -19.77 10.70 -20.36
C SER A 26 -19.36 9.24 -20.20
N VAL A 27 -18.90 8.62 -21.27
CA VAL A 27 -18.27 7.31 -21.21
C VAL A 27 -16.99 7.48 -20.40
N ALA A 28 -16.98 6.99 -19.18
CA ALA A 28 -15.78 6.97 -18.36
C ALA A 28 -14.69 6.23 -19.14
N GLN A 29 -13.64 6.96 -19.49
CA GLN A 29 -12.50 6.40 -20.19
C GLN A 29 -11.89 5.31 -19.31
N ALA A 30 -11.73 4.10 -19.84
CA ALA A 30 -11.09 3.01 -19.11
C ALA A 30 -9.71 3.48 -18.60
N PRO A 31 -9.34 3.20 -17.36
CA PRO A 31 -8.03 3.58 -16.85
C PRO A 31 -6.94 3.01 -17.76
N PRO A 32 -5.84 3.75 -17.98
CA PRO A 32 -4.76 3.25 -18.83
C PRO A 32 -4.26 1.89 -18.32
N PRO A 33 -3.86 0.98 -19.22
CA PRO A 33 -3.34 -0.31 -18.83
C PRO A 33 -2.16 -0.11 -17.88
N ARG A 34 -2.16 -0.83 -16.76
CA ARG A 34 -1.06 -0.77 -15.79
C ARG A 34 0.22 -1.31 -16.46
N PRO A 35 1.37 -0.65 -16.26
CA PRO A 35 2.62 -1.20 -16.75
C PRO A 35 2.83 -2.62 -16.17
N PRO A 36 3.46 -3.53 -16.93
CA PRO A 36 3.74 -4.86 -16.41
C PRO A 36 4.60 -4.78 -15.15
N PRO A 37 4.41 -5.69 -14.18
CA PRO A 37 5.18 -5.68 -12.96
C PRO A 37 6.66 -5.90 -13.27
N ILE A 38 7.52 -5.11 -12.62
CA ILE A 38 8.96 -5.30 -12.71
C ILE A 38 9.32 -6.51 -11.86
N MET A 39 9.90 -7.53 -12.48
CA MET A 39 10.31 -8.74 -11.77
C MET A 39 11.68 -8.55 -11.11
N ALA A 40 11.79 -8.98 -9.85
CA ALA A 40 13.09 -9.07 -9.19
C ALA A 40 13.94 -10.15 -9.89
N PRO A 41 15.25 -9.90 -10.10
CA PRO A 41 16.14 -10.88 -10.69
C PRO A 41 16.14 -12.21 -9.92
N SER A 42 16.27 -13.32 -10.64
CA SER A 42 16.38 -14.68 -10.06
C SER A 42 17.82 -15.19 -9.98
N ILE A 43 18.80 -14.34 -10.28
CA ILE A 43 20.22 -14.59 -10.12
C ILE A 43 20.69 -14.21 -8.71
N PRO A 44 21.84 -14.66 -8.23
CA PRO A 44 22.43 -14.16 -7.00
C PRO A 44 22.67 -12.66 -7.06
N PRO A 45 22.40 -11.89 -5.97
CA PRO A 45 22.69 -10.48 -5.93
C PRO A 45 24.19 -10.21 -5.93
N ALA A 46 24.61 -9.11 -6.57
CA ALA A 46 25.99 -8.64 -6.54
C ALA A 46 26.39 -8.15 -5.13
N HIS A 47 25.42 -7.65 -4.36
CA HIS A 47 25.60 -7.26 -2.96
C HIS A 47 24.32 -7.49 -2.17
N LEU A 48 24.48 -7.86 -0.90
CA LEU A 48 23.39 -8.19 0.02
C LEU A 48 23.62 -7.50 1.37
N LEU A 49 22.60 -6.80 1.88
CA LEU A 49 22.57 -6.28 3.23
C LEU A 49 21.47 -6.96 4.04
N ASP A 50 21.84 -7.44 5.21
CA ASP A 50 20.86 -7.91 6.20
C ASP A 50 20.41 -6.73 7.07
N LEU A 51 19.17 -6.27 6.87
CA LEU A 51 18.58 -5.14 7.59
C LEU A 51 18.18 -5.48 9.02
N MET A 52 18.28 -6.74 9.42
CA MET A 52 18.07 -7.17 10.81
C MET A 52 19.35 -7.03 11.64
N THR A 53 20.47 -6.61 11.02
CA THR A 53 21.72 -6.31 11.69
C THR A 53 21.92 -4.80 11.84
N ALA A 54 22.63 -4.37 12.89
CA ALA A 54 22.98 -2.97 13.08
C ALA A 54 23.78 -2.42 11.89
N GLN A 55 24.73 -3.21 11.37
CA GLN A 55 25.55 -2.83 10.23
C GLN A 55 24.74 -2.65 8.95
N GLY A 56 23.87 -3.61 8.61
CA GLY A 56 23.06 -3.55 7.38
C GLY A 56 22.04 -2.41 7.43
N SER A 57 21.37 -2.21 8.57
CA SER A 57 20.45 -1.09 8.76
C SER A 57 21.17 0.25 8.69
N ALA A 58 22.31 0.39 9.36
CA ALA A 58 23.10 1.63 9.34
C ALA A 58 23.61 1.98 7.94
N ALA A 59 23.97 0.98 7.12
CA ALA A 59 24.44 1.19 5.74
C ALA A 59 23.43 1.93 4.87
N LEU A 60 22.13 1.79 5.14
CA LEU A 60 21.04 2.45 4.43
C LEU A 60 20.36 3.55 5.25
N GLY A 61 20.88 3.90 6.42
CA GLY A 61 20.24 4.85 7.32
C GLY A 61 18.87 4.40 7.82
N ALA A 62 18.64 3.09 7.87
CA ALA A 62 17.38 2.54 8.35
C ALA A 62 17.20 2.80 9.86
N GLN A 63 15.99 3.25 10.21
CA GLN A 63 15.56 3.42 11.59
C GLN A 63 14.17 2.79 11.73
N TRP A 64 14.15 1.59 12.26
CA TRP A 64 12.90 0.83 12.38
C TRP A 64 12.04 1.34 13.52
N ARG A 65 10.77 1.59 13.21
CA ARG A 65 9.72 1.96 14.16
C ARG A 65 8.59 0.95 14.08
N VAL A 66 7.90 0.73 15.18
CA VAL A 66 6.85 -0.27 15.29
C VAL A 66 5.63 0.30 16.00
N SER A 67 4.45 -0.14 15.58
CA SER A 67 3.18 0.18 16.26
C SER A 67 2.20 -0.96 16.13
N ASP A 68 1.37 -1.13 17.16
CA ASP A 68 0.17 -1.95 17.10
C ASP A 68 -0.84 -1.35 16.12
N VAL A 69 -1.71 -2.23 15.61
CA VAL A 69 -2.83 -1.86 14.74
C VAL A 69 -4.14 -2.20 15.43
N LYS A 70 -5.09 -1.28 15.36
CA LYS A 70 -6.46 -1.50 15.80
C LYS A 70 -7.34 -1.83 14.60
N ILE A 71 -8.24 -2.78 14.79
CA ILE A 71 -9.35 -3.03 13.87
C ILE A 71 -10.53 -2.24 14.39
N VAL A 72 -11.03 -1.30 13.57
CA VAL A 72 -12.10 -0.37 13.95
C VAL A 72 -13.31 -0.60 13.07
N GLU A 73 -14.46 -0.84 13.68
CA GLU A 73 -15.72 -0.95 12.94
C GLU A 73 -16.09 0.40 12.34
N VAL A 74 -16.45 0.40 11.08
CA VAL A 74 -16.86 1.58 10.32
C VAL A 74 -18.11 1.29 9.51
N PRO A 75 -18.92 2.32 9.20
CA PRO A 75 -20.06 2.16 8.29
C PRO A 75 -19.61 1.67 6.91
N ALA A 76 -20.42 0.80 6.31
CA ALA A 76 -20.17 0.35 4.93
C ALA A 76 -20.19 1.55 3.97
N ILE A 77 -19.30 1.51 2.96
CA ILE A 77 -19.29 2.52 1.89
C ILE A 77 -20.57 2.36 1.08
N GLN A 78 -21.33 3.44 0.92
CA GLN A 78 -22.56 3.44 0.13
C GLN A 78 -22.28 3.07 -1.33
N GLY A 79 -23.11 2.21 -1.89
CA GLY A 79 -22.99 1.74 -3.27
C GLY A 79 -22.02 0.56 -3.50
N ALA A 80 -21.26 0.16 -2.47
CA ALA A 80 -20.39 -1.01 -2.52
C ALA A 80 -21.02 -2.16 -1.73
N MET A 81 -21.47 -3.21 -2.41
CA MET A 81 -21.89 -4.48 -1.78
C MET A 81 -22.83 -4.31 -0.58
N PRO A 82 -24.05 -3.79 -0.74
CA PRO A 82 -24.93 -3.34 0.35
C PRO A 82 -25.38 -4.45 1.32
N GLN A 83 -25.15 -5.70 1.02
CA GLN A 83 -25.47 -6.84 1.89
C GLN A 83 -24.58 -6.95 3.12
N TYR A 84 -23.38 -6.34 3.12
CA TYR A 84 -22.50 -6.35 4.29
C TYR A 84 -22.84 -5.21 5.22
N LYS A 85 -23.29 -5.55 6.44
CA LYS A 85 -23.69 -4.56 7.45
C LYS A 85 -22.51 -4.07 8.29
N THR A 86 -21.52 -4.93 8.48
CA THR A 86 -20.36 -4.64 9.31
C THR A 86 -19.10 -4.65 8.44
N THR A 87 -18.38 -3.53 8.48
CA THR A 87 -17.08 -3.39 7.81
C THR A 87 -16.06 -2.81 8.76
N TYR A 88 -14.78 -2.95 8.43
CA TYR A 88 -13.70 -2.54 9.31
C TYR A 88 -12.64 -1.77 8.57
N ASN A 89 -12.00 -0.86 9.28
CA ASN A 89 -10.74 -0.24 8.91
C ASN A 89 -9.64 -0.69 9.86
N ILE A 90 -8.40 -0.56 9.41
CA ILE A 90 -7.23 -0.64 10.27
C ILE A 90 -6.79 0.78 10.65
N GLU A 91 -6.33 0.95 11.90
CA GLU A 91 -5.77 2.20 12.39
C GLU A 91 -4.49 1.92 13.20
N PRO A 92 -3.42 2.70 12.93
CA PRO A 92 -3.32 3.79 11.97
C PRO A 92 -3.15 3.29 10.52
N LYS A 93 -3.47 4.15 9.54
CA LYS A 93 -3.23 3.91 8.10
C LYS A 93 -1.80 4.30 7.73
N ALA A 94 -0.84 3.56 8.24
CA ALA A 94 0.57 3.95 8.21
C ALA A 94 1.33 3.54 6.94
N GLY A 95 0.63 3.08 5.90
CA GLY A 95 1.24 2.87 4.57
C GLY A 95 1.60 4.17 3.86
N SER A 96 0.93 5.30 4.18
CA SER A 96 1.18 6.60 3.55
C SER A 96 2.57 7.16 3.84
N THR A 97 3.13 7.92 2.86
CA THR A 97 4.44 8.57 3.02
C THR A 97 4.43 9.73 4.01
N ASP A 98 3.31 10.44 4.09
CA ASP A 98 3.10 11.59 4.96
C ASP A 98 2.63 11.22 6.37
N PHE A 99 2.52 9.93 6.66
CA PHE A 99 2.18 9.47 8.00
C PHE A 99 3.29 9.81 9.00
N ASP A 100 2.93 10.54 10.06
CA ASP A 100 3.86 10.89 11.15
C ASP A 100 4.01 9.73 12.14
N ASP A 101 5.12 9.02 12.04
CA ASP A 101 5.52 7.95 12.95
C ASP A 101 6.52 8.39 14.04
N SER A 102 6.75 9.71 14.20
CA SER A 102 7.75 10.25 15.13
C SER A 102 7.54 9.83 16.59
N LYS A 103 6.28 9.55 16.96
CA LYS A 103 5.91 9.10 18.31
C LYS A 103 6.02 7.58 18.50
N TRP A 104 6.30 6.82 17.44
CA TRP A 104 6.44 5.39 17.57
C TRP A 104 7.79 5.01 18.19
N PRO A 105 7.83 3.94 18.98
CA PRO A 105 9.09 3.46 19.51
C PRO A 105 10.02 3.04 18.37
N VAL A 106 11.27 3.49 18.48
CA VAL A 106 12.38 2.99 17.67
C VAL A 106 12.82 1.66 18.26
N ILE A 107 13.04 0.68 17.41
CA ILE A 107 13.56 -0.63 17.80
C ILE A 107 14.93 -0.88 17.17
N GLU A 108 15.77 -1.65 17.85
CA GLU A 108 17.02 -2.12 17.27
C GLU A 108 16.74 -3.06 16.09
N PRO A 109 17.60 -3.08 15.06
CA PRO A 109 17.41 -3.97 13.90
C PRO A 109 17.23 -5.44 14.28
N LYS A 110 17.95 -5.95 15.24
CA LYS A 110 17.80 -7.33 15.75
C LYS A 110 16.42 -7.61 16.34
N ASP A 111 15.78 -6.56 16.87
CA ASP A 111 14.45 -6.68 17.51
C ASP A 111 13.31 -6.77 16.50
N LEU A 112 13.60 -6.67 15.18
CA LEU A 112 12.65 -7.10 14.15
C LEU A 112 12.27 -8.57 14.33
N ALA A 113 13.18 -9.42 14.82
CA ALA A 113 12.93 -10.82 15.13
C ALA A 113 12.17 -11.03 16.46
N ALA A 114 11.92 -9.98 17.24
CA ALA A 114 11.19 -10.14 18.49
C ALA A 114 9.71 -10.43 18.22
N ARG A 115 9.21 -11.49 18.82
CA ARG A 115 7.81 -11.90 18.72
C ARG A 115 6.92 -10.92 19.47
N ARG A 116 5.96 -10.32 18.76
CA ARG A 116 5.05 -9.30 19.30
C ARG A 116 3.62 -9.77 19.26
N SER A 117 3.02 -9.92 20.41
CA SER A 117 1.61 -10.21 20.63
C SER A 117 1.36 -10.38 22.12
N GLY A 118 0.16 -10.09 22.58
CA GLY A 118 -0.30 -10.39 23.94
C GLY A 118 -0.93 -11.78 24.10
N GLY A 119 -0.71 -12.72 23.18
CA GLY A 119 -1.32 -14.05 23.16
C GLY A 119 -2.67 -14.11 22.45
N HIS A 120 -3.07 -13.02 21.78
CA HIS A 120 -4.26 -12.89 20.93
C HIS A 120 -3.86 -12.45 19.53
N VAL A 121 -4.85 -12.26 18.65
CA VAL A 121 -4.61 -11.71 17.32
C VAL A 121 -3.90 -10.37 17.44
N ALA A 122 -2.81 -10.21 16.71
CA ALA A 122 -2.07 -8.97 16.61
C ALA A 122 -1.82 -8.62 15.15
N PHE A 123 -1.91 -7.34 14.86
CA PHE A 123 -1.53 -6.75 13.59
C PHE A 123 -0.54 -5.63 13.90
N MET A 124 0.54 -5.56 13.13
CA MET A 124 1.66 -4.68 13.43
C MET A 124 2.04 -3.85 12.20
N TRP A 125 2.37 -2.58 12.41
CA TRP A 125 3.12 -1.79 11.46
C TRP A 125 4.59 -1.74 11.85
N TYR A 126 5.45 -1.89 10.85
CA TYR A 126 6.88 -1.58 10.93
C TYR A 126 7.21 -0.54 9.87
N ARG A 127 7.90 0.52 10.25
CA ARG A 127 8.27 1.59 9.30
C ARG A 127 9.75 1.89 9.40
N SER A 128 10.37 2.20 8.26
CA SER A 128 11.74 2.67 8.20
C SER A 128 11.99 3.50 6.94
N PRO A 129 12.65 4.65 7.02
CA PRO A 129 13.26 5.28 5.87
C PRO A 129 14.49 4.46 5.44
N LEU A 130 14.76 4.42 4.14
CA LEU A 130 15.99 3.91 3.56
C LEU A 130 16.59 4.96 2.65
N THR A 131 17.91 5.09 2.64
CA THR A 131 18.63 5.98 1.72
C THR A 131 19.78 5.20 1.09
N ILE A 132 19.87 5.23 -0.24
CA ILE A 132 20.97 4.58 -0.95
C ILE A 132 22.24 5.43 -0.81
N PRO A 133 23.31 4.91 -0.19
CA PRO A 133 24.56 5.65 -0.07
C PRO A 133 25.35 5.62 -1.39
N ALA A 134 26.38 6.44 -1.49
CA ALA A 134 27.28 6.41 -2.62
C ALA A 134 28.10 5.10 -2.69
N LYS A 135 28.39 4.51 -1.54
CA LYS A 135 29.11 3.22 -1.40
C LYS A 135 28.59 2.43 -0.21
N ILE A 136 28.66 1.11 -0.31
CA ILE A 136 28.41 0.15 0.76
C ILE A 136 29.67 -0.68 0.92
N GLY A 137 30.56 -0.26 1.80
CA GLY A 137 31.95 -0.76 1.80
C GLY A 137 32.62 -0.44 0.46
N GLU A 138 33.14 -1.44 -0.24
CA GLU A 138 33.72 -1.29 -1.57
C GLU A 138 32.69 -1.33 -2.71
N PHE A 139 31.44 -1.72 -2.42
CA PHE A 139 30.40 -1.85 -3.43
C PHE A 139 29.79 -0.47 -3.76
N ASP A 140 29.75 -0.14 -5.06
CA ASP A 140 29.01 1.00 -5.61
C ASP A 140 27.62 0.53 -6.05
N PRO A 141 26.52 0.96 -5.41
CA PRO A 141 25.17 0.55 -5.78
C PRO A 141 24.63 1.26 -7.03
N SER A 142 25.30 2.31 -7.53
CA SER A 142 24.79 3.12 -8.64
C SER A 142 24.51 2.26 -9.88
N GLY A 143 23.32 2.43 -10.47
CA GLY A 143 22.87 1.66 -11.64
C GLY A 143 22.36 0.25 -11.32
N ALA A 144 22.48 -0.22 -10.08
CA ALA A 144 21.96 -1.54 -9.71
C ALA A 144 20.43 -1.55 -9.63
N VAL A 145 19.84 -2.72 -9.87
CA VAL A 145 18.47 -3.02 -9.46
C VAL A 145 18.48 -3.24 -7.95
N ALA A 146 17.66 -2.51 -7.21
CA ALA A 146 17.52 -2.67 -5.76
C ALA A 146 16.20 -3.37 -5.43
N VAL A 147 16.28 -4.44 -4.65
CA VAL A 147 15.14 -5.26 -4.24
C VAL A 147 15.12 -5.36 -2.72
N LEU A 148 13.99 -5.01 -2.12
CA LEU A 148 13.71 -5.30 -0.72
C LEU A 148 13.06 -6.68 -0.63
N SER A 149 13.65 -7.58 0.14
CA SER A 149 13.13 -8.92 0.45
C SER A 149 12.76 -8.98 1.92
N VAL A 150 11.49 -9.22 2.21
CA VAL A 150 10.95 -9.27 3.58
C VAL A 150 10.16 -10.55 3.76
N THR A 151 10.44 -11.27 4.83
CA THR A 151 9.64 -12.40 5.29
C THR A 151 9.15 -12.12 6.71
N VAL A 152 7.84 -11.99 6.85
CA VAL A 152 7.17 -11.86 8.16
C VAL A 152 6.45 -13.17 8.45
N ASP A 153 6.41 -13.57 9.68
CA ASP A 153 5.63 -14.73 10.12
C ASP A 153 4.19 -14.25 10.48
N ASP A 154 3.15 -14.57 9.70
CA ASP A 154 3.13 -15.40 8.47
C ASP A 154 3.20 -14.58 7.19
N TYR A 155 2.58 -13.39 7.17
CA TYR A 155 2.24 -12.62 5.98
C TYR A 155 2.67 -11.17 6.13
N ALA A 156 2.99 -10.54 5.00
CA ALA A 156 3.31 -9.12 4.97
C ALA A 156 2.68 -8.41 3.77
N GLU A 157 2.21 -7.19 4.01
CA GLU A 157 2.02 -6.18 2.98
C GLU A 157 3.19 -5.21 3.04
N VAL A 158 3.94 -5.08 1.94
CA VAL A 158 5.07 -4.16 1.86
C VAL A 158 4.67 -2.93 1.06
N TRP A 159 4.68 -1.78 1.72
CA TRP A 159 4.41 -0.47 1.14
C TRP A 159 5.72 0.25 0.87
N VAL A 160 5.83 0.84 -0.31
CA VAL A 160 6.99 1.65 -0.72
C VAL A 160 6.48 3.00 -1.18
N ASN A 161 6.95 4.07 -0.56
CA ASN A 161 6.55 5.44 -0.89
C ASN A 161 5.03 5.63 -0.97
N GLY A 162 4.28 5.05 -0.03
CA GLY A 162 2.84 5.22 0.09
C GLY A 162 1.98 4.32 -0.79
N ALA A 163 2.59 3.38 -1.52
CA ALA A 163 1.87 2.44 -2.37
C ALA A 163 2.30 1.00 -2.10
N ILE A 164 1.39 0.05 -2.31
CA ILE A 164 1.76 -1.37 -2.41
C ILE A 164 2.19 -1.61 -3.84
N PRO A 165 3.49 -1.79 -4.13
CA PRO A 165 3.95 -2.07 -5.48
C PRO A 165 3.46 -3.43 -5.95
N GLY A 166 3.46 -3.63 -7.26
CA GLY A 166 3.20 -4.94 -7.84
C GLY A 166 4.21 -5.93 -7.28
N ARG A 167 3.73 -7.10 -6.86
CA ARG A 167 4.60 -8.16 -6.42
C ARG A 167 5.39 -8.71 -7.61
N SER A 168 6.68 -8.98 -7.42
CA SER A 168 7.52 -9.61 -8.42
C SER A 168 6.83 -10.88 -9.00
N GLY A 169 6.59 -10.89 -10.31
CA GLY A 169 5.92 -11.99 -11.01
C GLY A 169 4.39 -11.98 -10.96
N TYR A 170 3.76 -10.98 -10.33
CA TYR A 170 2.31 -10.87 -10.25
C TYR A 170 1.79 -9.55 -10.83
N PRO A 171 0.69 -9.56 -11.59
CA PRO A 171 0.17 -8.36 -12.28
C PRO A 171 -0.60 -7.40 -11.37
N SER A 172 -0.84 -7.74 -10.13
CA SER A 172 -1.58 -6.92 -9.17
C SER A 172 -0.70 -6.44 -8.02
N PRO A 173 -1.17 -5.46 -7.23
CA PRO A 173 -0.54 -5.11 -5.97
C PRO A 173 -0.21 -6.36 -5.16
N ALA A 174 0.84 -6.29 -4.35
CA ALA A 174 1.24 -7.39 -3.50
C ALA A 174 0.04 -7.88 -2.70
N THR A 175 -0.26 -9.16 -2.84
CA THR A 175 -1.24 -9.83 -2.00
C THR A 175 -0.52 -10.45 -0.82
N ILE A 176 -1.24 -10.68 0.25
CA ILE A 176 -0.75 -11.50 1.35
C ILE A 176 -0.42 -12.88 0.78
N GLN A 177 0.84 -13.26 0.89
CA GLN A 177 1.29 -14.58 0.44
C GLN A 177 1.24 -15.58 1.56
N GLY A 178 1.25 -16.84 1.15
CA GLY A 178 1.24 -17.95 2.08
C GLY A 178 2.38 -17.92 3.11
N HIS A 179 2.23 -18.75 4.09
CA HIS A 179 3.08 -18.88 5.27
C HIS A 179 4.57 -18.78 4.96
N ASN A 180 5.22 -17.79 5.57
CA ASN A 180 6.67 -17.56 5.49
C ASN A 180 7.25 -17.37 4.08
N MET A 181 6.44 -16.91 3.14
CA MET A 181 6.93 -16.60 1.79
C MET A 181 7.59 -15.21 1.74
N PRO A 182 8.78 -15.08 1.15
CA PRO A 182 9.42 -13.79 1.01
C PRO A 182 8.63 -12.87 0.07
N GLN A 183 8.42 -11.64 0.52
CA GLN A 183 7.91 -10.55 -0.32
C GLN A 183 9.11 -9.82 -0.92
N ARG A 184 9.39 -10.07 -2.20
CA ARG A 184 10.49 -9.42 -2.90
C ARG A 184 9.96 -8.28 -3.76
N VAL A 185 10.29 -7.05 -3.38
CA VAL A 185 9.78 -5.82 -3.98
C VAL A 185 10.92 -5.06 -4.63
N VAL A 186 10.81 -4.79 -5.93
CA VAL A 186 11.77 -3.94 -6.64
C VAL A 186 11.53 -2.49 -6.24
N LEU A 187 12.50 -1.87 -5.58
CA LEU A 187 12.46 -0.46 -5.18
C LEU A 187 12.84 0.44 -6.35
N SER A 188 13.82 0.03 -7.14
CA SER A 188 14.29 0.75 -8.32
C SER A 188 15.00 -0.22 -9.28
N THR A 189 14.89 0.01 -10.58
CA THR A 189 15.64 -0.71 -11.61
C THR A 189 17.01 -0.12 -11.90
N SER A 190 17.32 1.04 -11.31
CA SER A 190 18.60 1.73 -11.47
C SER A 190 18.74 2.77 -10.37
N VAL A 191 19.24 2.34 -9.21
CA VAL A 191 19.42 3.24 -8.06
C VAL A 191 20.53 4.23 -8.26
N LYS A 192 20.41 5.38 -7.57
CA LYS A 192 21.43 6.42 -7.48
C LYS A 192 21.71 6.72 -6.02
N ALA A 193 22.93 7.18 -5.75
CA ALA A 193 23.26 7.70 -4.43
C ALA A 193 22.29 8.83 -4.04
N GLY A 194 21.74 8.76 -2.84
CA GLY A 194 20.76 9.72 -2.32
C GLY A 194 19.30 9.34 -2.60
N ASP A 195 19.01 8.30 -3.38
CA ASP A 195 17.63 7.80 -3.54
C ASP A 195 17.06 7.40 -2.18
N LYS A 196 15.83 7.84 -1.93
CA LYS A 196 15.14 7.63 -0.65
C LYS A 196 13.87 6.82 -0.86
N PHE A 197 13.64 5.88 0.06
CA PHE A 197 12.44 5.06 0.09
C PHE A 197 11.85 5.08 1.50
N GLN A 198 10.56 5.37 1.61
CA GLN A 198 9.81 5.14 2.84
C GLN A 198 9.21 3.74 2.76
N ILE A 199 9.66 2.87 3.62
CA ILE A 199 9.14 1.51 3.75
C ILE A 199 8.12 1.45 4.88
N ALA A 200 6.99 0.79 4.64
CA ALA A 200 6.07 0.39 5.68
C ALA A 200 5.66 -1.07 5.43
N VAL A 201 5.71 -1.88 6.48
CA VAL A 201 5.34 -3.29 6.43
C VAL A 201 4.20 -3.54 7.40
N PHE A 202 3.07 -3.99 6.87
CA PHE A 202 1.94 -4.44 7.68
C PHE A 202 2.07 -5.95 7.88
N GLY A 203 2.24 -6.38 9.11
CA GLY A 203 2.42 -7.78 9.47
C GLY A 203 1.16 -8.40 10.06
N ILE A 204 0.88 -9.62 9.64
CA ILE A 204 -0.22 -10.45 10.12
C ILE A 204 0.30 -11.86 10.35
N ASN A 205 -0.19 -12.51 11.40
CA ASN A 205 0.07 -13.93 11.63
C ASN A 205 -1.27 -14.68 11.81
N GLY A 206 -1.42 -15.81 11.15
CA GLY A 206 -2.60 -16.67 11.19
C GLY A 206 -2.36 -18.06 11.83
N PRO A 207 -3.41 -18.85 11.96
CA PRO A 207 -4.80 -18.57 11.59
C PRO A 207 -5.50 -17.61 12.55
N ILE A 208 -6.10 -16.56 12.01
CA ILE A 208 -6.70 -15.48 12.80
C ILE A 208 -7.89 -15.96 13.63
N SER A 209 -8.72 -16.86 13.07
CA SER A 209 -9.93 -17.38 13.71
C SER A 209 -9.66 -18.32 14.91
N MET A 210 -8.43 -18.78 15.07
CA MET A 210 -8.05 -19.74 16.12
C MET A 210 -6.86 -19.23 16.96
N ALA A 211 -6.68 -17.95 17.03
CA ALA A 211 -5.49 -17.30 17.54
C ALA A 211 -5.29 -17.45 19.07
N PRO A 212 -4.67 -18.49 19.60
CA PRO A 212 -4.23 -18.46 20.98
C PRO A 212 -2.88 -17.77 21.16
N ALA A 213 -2.04 -17.65 20.13
CA ALA A 213 -0.68 -17.12 20.27
C ALA A 213 -0.12 -16.60 18.94
N ASN A 214 -0.90 -15.82 18.20
CA ASN A 214 -0.42 -15.25 16.94
C ASN A 214 0.56 -14.11 17.23
N THR A 215 1.84 -14.39 17.08
CA THR A 215 2.90 -13.40 17.23
C THR A 215 3.39 -12.95 15.85
N VAL A 216 3.69 -11.67 15.70
CA VAL A 216 4.20 -11.08 14.46
C VAL A 216 5.66 -10.74 14.64
N TRP A 217 6.52 -11.21 13.74
CA TRP A 217 7.95 -10.89 13.73
C TRP A 217 8.54 -11.07 12.33
N PHE A 218 9.70 -10.47 12.10
CA PHE A 218 10.44 -10.71 10.87
C PHE A 218 11.29 -11.96 11.00
N ARG A 219 11.23 -12.82 9.99
CA ARG A 219 12.18 -13.90 9.77
C ARG A 219 13.35 -13.44 8.93
N GLU A 220 13.11 -12.46 8.05
CA GLU A 220 14.10 -11.93 7.15
C GLU A 220 13.73 -10.50 6.73
N ALA A 221 14.75 -9.63 6.65
CA ALA A 221 14.67 -8.33 5.99
C ALA A 221 16.02 -8.07 5.31
N LYS A 222 16.04 -8.06 3.98
CA LYS A 222 17.26 -7.91 3.19
C LYS A 222 17.10 -6.87 2.11
N MET A 223 18.20 -6.16 1.82
CA MET A 223 18.34 -5.36 0.61
C MET A 223 19.30 -6.06 -0.34
N GLU A 224 18.81 -6.36 -1.52
CA GLU A 224 19.53 -7.05 -2.58
C GLU A 224 19.85 -6.08 -3.72
N PHE A 225 21.09 -6.05 -4.18
CA PHE A 225 21.52 -5.24 -5.32
C PHE A 225 22.01 -6.14 -6.45
N TYR A 226 21.52 -5.89 -7.68
CA TYR A 226 21.84 -6.66 -8.89
C TYR A 226 22.47 -5.76 -9.94
N LYS A 227 23.57 -6.20 -10.52
CA LYS A 227 24.29 -5.55 -11.63
C LYS A 227 24.39 -6.46 -12.85
#